data_8fdc69a23d68aff6d287509e035a2c95
#
_entry.id   8fdc69a23d68aff6d287509e035a2c95
#
_cell.length_a   1.000
_cell.length_b   1.000
_cell.length_c   1.000
_cell.angle_alpha   90.00
_cell.angle_beta   90.00
_cell.angle_gamma   90.00
#
_symmetry.space_group_name_H-M   'P 1'
#
loop_
_entity.id
_entity.type
_entity.pdbx_description
1 polymer ?
#
loop_
_entity_poly.entity_id
_entity_poly.type
_entity_poly.pdbx_seq_one_letter_code
_entity_poly.pdbx_strand_id
1 'polypeptide(L)'
;MKNLFANLNSSISQQMVNLADQVTYRRPSANRTFDQIFMHGGDMIQQTMLMYSFLSDKDVLFLGDGDGMSMMFGLFATQGLTSKPKSLTVLDFDERMVNNIDKFSKDFEFSVPVKASVYNVIDKVDPDLKQKFDFFYINPPYGSKNKGLSTIAWLHRCMELCKQESSGCGYTL
;
A
#
# COMPACT_ATOMS: atom_id res chain seq x y z
N MET A 1 0.50 -22.33 11.14
CA MET A 1 0.79 -20.89 11.26
C MET A 1 2.18 -20.56 11.83
N LYS A 2 2.63 -21.17 12.95
CA LYS A 2 3.97 -20.88 13.54
C LYS A 2 5.15 -21.03 12.57
N ASN A 3 5.11 -21.95 11.60
CA ASN A 3 6.20 -22.17 10.65
C ASN A 3 6.28 -21.13 9.51
N LEU A 4 5.16 -20.48 9.17
CA LEU A 4 5.14 -19.48 8.10
C LEU A 4 5.94 -18.23 8.48
N PHE A 5 5.71 -17.68 9.66
CA PHE A 5 6.42 -16.49 10.15
C PHE A 5 7.90 -16.78 10.46
N ALA A 6 8.21 -17.96 10.97
CA ALA A 6 9.60 -18.37 11.18
C ALA A 6 10.38 -18.47 9.85
N ASN A 7 9.78 -19.03 8.82
CA ASN A 7 10.37 -19.11 7.49
C ASN A 7 10.51 -17.73 6.83
N LEU A 8 9.53 -16.84 7.01
CA LEU A 8 9.62 -15.47 6.52
C LEU A 8 10.79 -14.70 7.16
N ASN A 9 10.93 -14.79 8.48
CA ASN A 9 12.03 -14.11 9.17
C ASN A 9 13.40 -14.60 8.72
N SER A 10 13.54 -15.90 8.41
CA SER A 10 14.81 -16.47 7.90
C SER A 10 15.10 -16.07 6.44
N SER A 11 14.12 -15.57 5.70
CA SER A 11 14.29 -15.12 4.31
C SER A 11 14.58 -13.62 4.16
N ILE A 12 14.53 -12.86 5.26
CA ILE A 12 14.82 -11.42 5.23
C ILE A 12 16.33 -11.20 5.06
N SER A 13 16.71 -10.59 3.94
CA SER A 13 18.10 -10.25 3.65
C SER A 13 18.46 -8.84 4.12
N GLN A 14 19.76 -8.58 4.30
CA GLN A 14 20.25 -7.22 4.59
C GLN A 14 19.85 -6.23 3.50
N GLN A 15 19.77 -6.66 2.24
CA GLN A 15 19.28 -5.83 1.14
C GLN A 15 17.85 -5.36 1.39
N MET A 16 16.95 -6.26 1.80
CA MET A 16 15.56 -5.91 2.11
C MET A 16 15.48 -4.89 3.24
N VAL A 17 16.29 -5.04 4.28
CA VAL A 17 16.35 -4.08 5.39
C VAL A 17 16.82 -2.71 4.90
N ASN A 18 17.89 -2.65 4.13
CA ASN A 18 18.41 -1.39 3.59
C ASN A 18 17.38 -0.68 2.68
N LEU A 19 16.60 -1.44 1.89
CA LEU A 19 15.54 -0.87 1.05
C LEU A 19 14.35 -0.38 1.89
N ALA A 20 13.97 -1.11 2.94
CA ALA A 20 12.93 -0.68 3.87
C ALA A 20 13.32 0.62 4.59
N ASP A 21 14.60 0.76 4.96
CA ASP A 21 15.13 1.99 5.54
C ASP A 21 15.01 3.18 4.57
N GLN A 22 15.24 2.97 3.26
CA GLN A 22 15.04 4.03 2.26
C GLN A 22 13.58 4.53 2.24
N VAL A 23 12.61 3.62 2.34
CA VAL A 23 11.18 3.97 2.38
C VAL A 23 10.85 4.71 3.68
N THR A 24 11.22 4.13 4.83
CA THR A 24 10.87 4.70 6.14
C THR A 24 11.54 6.05 6.39
N TYR A 25 12.76 6.25 5.92
CA TYR A 25 13.49 7.51 6.06
C TYR A 25 12.90 8.63 5.19
N ARG A 26 12.42 8.30 3.99
CA ARG A 26 11.94 9.30 3.02
C ARG A 26 10.45 9.61 3.13
N ARG A 27 9.65 8.78 3.81
CA ARG A 27 8.23 9.09 4.02
C ARG A 27 8.07 10.32 4.90
N PRO A 28 7.04 11.16 4.69
CA PRO A 28 6.75 12.29 5.57
C PRO A 28 6.54 11.83 7.01
N SER A 29 6.84 12.70 7.97
CA SER A 29 6.54 12.41 9.37
C SER A 29 5.04 12.20 9.60
N ALA A 30 4.68 11.26 10.48
CA ALA A 30 3.30 10.96 10.82
C ALA A 30 2.56 12.21 11.31
N ASN A 31 1.39 12.46 10.75
CA ASN A 31 0.51 13.52 11.21
C ASN A 31 -0.58 12.94 12.11
N ARG A 32 -0.49 13.20 13.40
CA ARG A 32 -1.47 12.72 14.37
C ARG A 32 -2.86 13.33 14.20
N THR A 33 -2.98 14.46 13.49
CA THR A 33 -4.27 15.04 13.12
C THR A 33 -5.03 14.13 12.16
N PHE A 34 -4.30 13.34 11.37
CA PHE A 34 -4.84 12.35 10.43
C PHE A 34 -4.86 10.93 11.02
N ASP A 35 -4.63 10.80 12.31
CA ASP A 35 -4.57 9.51 13.02
C ASP A 35 -3.50 8.55 12.45
N GLN A 36 -2.43 9.12 11.87
CA GLN A 36 -1.36 8.33 11.27
C GLN A 36 -0.46 7.72 12.35
N ILE A 37 -0.34 6.40 12.32
CA ILE A 37 0.64 5.62 13.08
C ILE A 37 1.33 4.71 12.08
N PHE A 38 2.63 4.92 11.88
CA PHE A 38 3.37 4.22 10.83
C PHE A 38 3.91 2.86 11.29
N MET A 39 3.85 1.90 10.39
CA MET A 39 4.50 0.61 10.57
C MET A 39 6.03 0.74 10.66
N HIS A 40 6.64 -0.19 11.38
CA HIS A 40 8.10 -0.36 11.36
C HIS A 40 8.56 -1.04 10.06
N GLY A 41 9.79 -0.73 9.64
CA GLY A 41 10.36 -1.29 8.41
C GLY A 41 10.33 -2.84 8.36
N GLY A 42 10.55 -3.49 9.50
CA GLY A 42 10.47 -4.96 9.61
C GLY A 42 9.08 -5.51 9.30
N ASP A 43 8.03 -4.86 9.80
CA ASP A 43 6.64 -5.26 9.54
C ASP A 43 6.28 -5.02 8.07
N MET A 44 6.76 -3.92 7.49
CA MET A 44 6.58 -3.63 6.07
C MET A 44 7.22 -4.69 5.18
N ILE A 45 8.45 -5.17 5.51
CA ILE A 45 9.10 -6.26 4.79
C ILE A 45 8.26 -7.52 4.88
N GLN A 46 7.83 -7.91 6.08
CA GLN A 46 7.03 -9.12 6.29
C GLN A 46 5.73 -9.08 5.49
N GLN A 47 5.01 -7.96 5.51
CA GLN A 47 3.79 -7.79 4.72
C GLN A 47 4.06 -7.86 3.23
N THR A 48 5.11 -7.20 2.75
CA THR A 48 5.50 -7.26 1.35
C THR A 48 5.77 -8.70 0.93
N MET A 49 6.52 -9.45 1.73
CA MET A 49 6.85 -10.84 1.46
C MET A 49 5.66 -11.82 1.55
N LEU A 50 4.65 -11.49 2.35
CA LEU A 50 3.40 -12.27 2.40
C LEU A 50 2.49 -12.01 1.21
N MET A 51 2.47 -10.78 0.71
CA MET A 51 1.45 -10.33 -0.22
C MET A 51 1.90 -10.32 -1.68
N TYR A 52 3.20 -10.27 -1.97
CA TYR A 52 3.69 -10.04 -3.34
C TYR A 52 3.14 -11.04 -4.37
N SER A 53 2.92 -12.29 -3.98
CA SER A 53 2.38 -13.32 -4.87
C SER A 53 0.93 -13.06 -5.29
N PHE A 54 0.16 -12.37 -4.44
CA PHE A 54 -1.22 -11.98 -4.76
C PHE A 54 -1.30 -10.76 -5.67
N LEU A 55 -0.23 -9.97 -5.74
CA LEU A 55 -0.17 -8.72 -6.49
C LEU A 55 0.43 -8.89 -7.89
N SER A 56 1.00 -10.06 -8.21
CA SER A 56 1.63 -10.33 -9.50
C SER A 56 0.67 -10.09 -10.66
N ASP A 57 1.10 -9.30 -11.63
CA ASP A 57 0.37 -8.96 -12.86
C ASP A 57 -1.01 -8.30 -12.62
N LYS A 58 -1.22 -7.71 -11.45
CA LYS A 58 -2.47 -7.06 -11.08
C LYS A 58 -2.38 -5.54 -11.10
N ASP A 59 -3.50 -4.91 -11.45
CA ASP A 59 -3.73 -3.49 -11.20
C ASP A 59 -4.10 -3.31 -9.72
N VAL A 60 -3.18 -2.79 -8.92
CA VAL A 60 -3.29 -2.72 -7.45
C VAL A 60 -3.65 -1.32 -6.99
N LEU A 61 -4.66 -1.24 -6.14
CA LEU A 61 -5.06 -0.01 -5.45
C LEU A 61 -4.51 0.01 -4.01
N PHE A 62 -3.89 1.12 -3.63
CA PHE A 62 -3.63 1.48 -2.25
C PHE A 62 -4.59 2.63 -1.89
N LEU A 63 -5.59 2.34 -1.06
CA LEU A 63 -6.50 3.36 -0.55
C LEU A 63 -6.01 3.79 0.82
N GLY A 64 -5.36 4.98 0.87
CA GLY A 64 -4.55 5.42 2.00
C GLY A 64 -3.24 4.63 2.13
N ASP A 65 -2.14 5.32 1.99
CA ASP A 65 -0.81 4.70 2.04
C ASP A 65 0.17 5.47 2.94
N GLY A 66 -0.32 5.90 4.09
CA GLY A 66 0.49 6.63 5.06
C GLY A 66 1.79 5.92 5.44
N ASP A 67 1.79 4.59 5.42
CA ASP A 67 2.99 3.79 5.69
C ASP A 67 4.00 3.80 4.55
N GLY A 68 3.58 4.06 3.30
CA GLY A 68 4.41 3.96 2.11
C GLY A 68 4.59 2.53 1.62
N MET A 69 3.58 1.68 1.81
CA MET A 69 3.63 0.29 1.34
C MET A 69 3.71 0.20 -0.18
N SER A 70 3.08 1.10 -0.92
CA SER A 70 3.22 1.18 -2.38
C SER A 70 4.67 1.42 -2.80
N MET A 71 5.40 2.27 -2.07
CA MET A 71 6.83 2.50 -2.30
C MET A 71 7.65 1.22 -2.04
N MET A 72 7.31 0.48 -0.97
CA MET A 72 7.98 -0.78 -0.65
C MET A 72 7.75 -1.83 -1.74
N PHE A 73 6.50 -2.06 -2.16
CA PHE A 73 6.17 -3.00 -3.23
C PHE A 73 6.83 -2.63 -4.56
N GLY A 74 6.76 -1.35 -4.94
CA GLY A 74 7.39 -0.87 -6.17
C GLY A 74 8.92 -1.02 -6.16
N LEU A 75 9.55 -0.71 -5.03
CA LEU A 75 11.00 -0.81 -4.87
C LEU A 75 11.47 -2.27 -4.89
N PHE A 76 10.81 -3.16 -4.14
CA PHE A 76 11.17 -4.59 -4.12
C PHE A 76 10.97 -5.26 -5.49
N ALA A 77 9.89 -4.92 -6.19
CA ALA A 77 9.65 -5.41 -7.55
C ALA A 77 10.72 -4.88 -8.53
N THR A 78 11.14 -3.62 -8.39
CA THR A 78 12.20 -3.01 -9.22
C THR A 78 13.54 -3.67 -8.99
N GLN A 79 13.85 -4.06 -7.75
CA GLN A 79 15.08 -4.75 -7.38
C GLN A 79 15.04 -6.28 -7.64
N GLY A 80 13.95 -6.80 -8.20
CA GLY A 80 13.80 -8.23 -8.51
C GLY A 80 13.64 -9.13 -7.29
N LEU A 81 13.28 -8.56 -6.13
CA LEU A 81 13.08 -9.32 -4.88
C LEU A 81 11.70 -9.95 -4.80
N THR A 82 10.75 -9.44 -5.57
CA THR A 82 9.36 -9.92 -5.65
C THR A 82 8.87 -9.94 -7.09
N SER A 83 7.77 -10.65 -7.35
CA SER A 83 7.05 -10.51 -8.62
C SER A 83 6.50 -9.09 -8.78
N LYS A 84 6.28 -8.68 -10.05
CA LYS A 84 5.86 -7.33 -10.38
C LYS A 84 4.34 -7.23 -10.45
N PRO A 85 3.72 -6.25 -9.76
CA PRO A 85 2.37 -5.79 -10.12
C PRO A 85 2.36 -5.22 -11.53
N LYS A 86 1.20 -5.23 -12.17
CA LYS A 86 1.00 -4.57 -13.46
C LYS A 86 1.04 -3.04 -13.31
N SER A 87 0.38 -2.53 -12.27
CA SER A 87 0.41 -1.11 -11.89
C SER A 87 0.11 -0.93 -10.40
N LEU A 88 0.57 0.18 -9.83
CA LEU A 88 0.25 0.63 -8.47
C LEU A 88 -0.48 1.97 -8.56
N THR A 89 -1.68 2.05 -8.03
CA THR A 89 -2.42 3.32 -7.91
C THR A 89 -2.62 3.62 -6.44
N VAL A 90 -2.25 4.82 -6.02
CA VAL A 90 -2.39 5.29 -4.65
C VAL A 90 -3.40 6.43 -4.61
N LEU A 91 -4.39 6.29 -3.75
CA LEU A 91 -5.38 7.32 -3.43
C LEU A 91 -5.23 7.65 -1.95
N ASP A 92 -4.64 8.78 -1.62
CA ASP A 92 -4.38 9.18 -0.23
C ASP A 92 -4.89 10.60 0.05
N PHE A 93 -5.34 10.84 1.27
CA PHE A 93 -5.78 12.16 1.69
C PHE A 93 -4.61 13.12 1.95
N ASP A 94 -3.45 12.60 2.33
CA ASP A 94 -2.27 13.39 2.65
C ASP A 94 -1.47 13.71 1.37
N GLU A 95 -1.59 14.94 0.90
CA GLU A 95 -0.88 15.42 -0.29
C GLU A 95 0.65 15.26 -0.16
N ARG A 96 1.20 15.30 1.06
CA ARG A 96 2.64 15.10 1.29
C ARG A 96 3.05 13.67 0.92
N MET A 97 2.19 12.67 1.23
CA MET A 97 2.42 11.27 0.83
C MET A 97 2.30 11.11 -0.68
N VAL A 98 1.26 11.67 -1.30
CA VAL A 98 1.05 11.63 -2.74
C VAL A 98 2.29 12.16 -3.48
N ASN A 99 2.75 13.36 -3.11
CA ASN A 99 3.93 13.99 -3.70
C ASN A 99 5.21 13.19 -3.44
N ASN A 100 5.33 12.60 -2.24
CA ASN A 100 6.49 11.77 -1.91
C ASN A 100 6.54 10.47 -2.69
N ILE A 101 5.41 9.79 -2.88
CA ILE A 101 5.33 8.55 -3.68
C ILE A 101 5.72 8.82 -5.14
N ASP A 102 5.20 9.88 -5.73
CA ASP A 102 5.53 10.28 -7.09
C ASP A 102 7.03 10.58 -7.24
N LYS A 103 7.60 11.34 -6.30
CA LYS A 103 9.04 11.62 -6.29
C LYS A 103 9.87 10.36 -6.07
N PHE A 104 9.51 9.53 -5.10
CA PHE A 104 10.22 8.30 -4.75
C PHE A 104 10.26 7.33 -5.93
N SER A 105 9.14 7.14 -6.62
CA SER A 105 9.07 6.25 -7.78
C SER A 105 9.99 6.69 -8.93
N LYS A 106 10.17 8.00 -9.10
CA LYS A 106 11.10 8.58 -10.09
C LYS A 106 12.55 8.45 -9.64
N ASP A 107 12.85 8.80 -8.37
CA ASP A 107 14.21 8.75 -7.81
C ASP A 107 14.79 7.33 -7.85
N PHE A 108 13.95 6.30 -7.69
CA PHE A 108 14.35 4.88 -7.73
C PHE A 108 14.03 4.18 -9.05
N GLU A 109 13.65 4.94 -10.09
CA GLU A 109 13.39 4.42 -11.44
C GLU A 109 12.51 3.17 -11.44
N PHE A 110 11.33 3.25 -10.81
CA PHE A 110 10.46 2.09 -10.64
C PHE A 110 10.15 1.40 -11.97
N SER A 111 10.37 0.10 -12.01
CA SER A 111 10.01 -0.75 -13.16
C SER A 111 8.51 -1.07 -13.25
N VAL A 112 7.74 -0.61 -12.27
CA VAL A 112 6.28 -0.74 -12.18
C VAL A 112 5.67 0.65 -12.32
N PRO A 113 4.66 0.85 -13.19
CA PRO A 113 3.94 2.12 -13.27
C PRO A 113 3.28 2.48 -11.94
N VAL A 114 3.53 3.69 -11.44
CA VAL A 114 2.92 4.21 -10.21
C VAL A 114 2.16 5.49 -10.53
N LYS A 115 0.95 5.61 -10.00
CA LYS A 115 0.13 6.81 -10.04
C LYS A 115 -0.37 7.13 -8.64
N ALA A 116 -0.05 8.29 -8.11
CA ALA A 116 -0.56 8.76 -6.84
C ALA A 116 -1.47 9.98 -7.05
N SER A 117 -2.57 10.06 -6.31
CA SER A 117 -3.52 11.18 -6.40
C SER A 117 -4.13 11.47 -5.03
N VAL A 118 -4.39 12.76 -4.79
CA VAL A 118 -5.08 13.17 -3.56
C VAL A 118 -6.56 12.74 -3.65
N TYR A 119 -7.02 12.04 -2.64
CA TYR A 119 -8.40 11.57 -2.56
C TYR A 119 -8.86 11.45 -1.11
N ASN A 120 -10.04 11.96 -0.84
CA ASN A 120 -10.71 11.78 0.44
C ASN A 120 -11.75 10.66 0.36
N VAL A 121 -11.64 9.66 1.22
CA VAL A 121 -12.52 8.47 1.23
C VAL A 121 -14.01 8.80 1.40
N ILE A 122 -14.35 9.96 1.97
CA ILE A 122 -15.76 10.42 2.09
C ILE A 122 -16.30 10.99 0.80
N ASP A 123 -15.44 11.37 -0.16
CA ASP A 123 -15.88 11.90 -1.44
C ASP A 123 -16.35 10.78 -2.37
N LYS A 124 -17.12 11.15 -3.38
CA LYS A 124 -17.53 10.21 -4.42
C LYS A 124 -16.32 9.74 -5.21
N VAL A 125 -16.34 8.44 -5.56
CA VAL A 125 -15.33 7.87 -6.46
C VAL A 125 -15.48 8.49 -7.85
N ASP A 126 -14.35 8.88 -8.43
CA ASP A 126 -14.26 9.30 -9.83
C ASP A 126 -14.79 8.15 -10.72
N PRO A 127 -15.77 8.42 -11.61
CA PRO A 127 -16.30 7.42 -12.52
C PRO A 127 -15.23 6.67 -13.33
N ASP A 128 -14.14 7.36 -13.68
CA ASP A 128 -13.04 6.77 -14.45
C ASP A 128 -12.19 5.79 -13.64
N LEU A 129 -12.33 5.77 -12.31
CA LEU A 129 -11.62 4.84 -11.44
C LEU A 129 -12.49 3.64 -11.01
N LYS A 130 -13.79 3.66 -11.29
CA LYS A 130 -14.70 2.57 -10.88
C LYS A 130 -14.35 1.27 -11.60
N GLN A 131 -14.32 0.18 -10.82
CA GLN A 131 -14.12 -1.19 -11.34
C GLN A 131 -12.84 -1.35 -12.18
N LYS A 132 -11.77 -0.66 -11.80
CA LYS A 132 -10.48 -0.70 -12.53
C LYS A 132 -9.47 -1.67 -11.92
N PHE A 133 -9.54 -1.90 -10.60
CA PHE A 133 -8.48 -2.59 -9.89
C PHE A 133 -8.79 -4.06 -9.65
N ASP A 134 -7.74 -4.89 -9.71
CA ASP A 134 -7.82 -6.33 -9.46
C ASP A 134 -7.63 -6.66 -7.99
N PHE A 135 -6.98 -5.77 -7.25
CA PHE A 135 -6.63 -5.95 -5.84
C PHE A 135 -6.60 -4.60 -5.11
N PHE A 136 -6.93 -4.59 -3.83
CA PHE A 136 -6.74 -3.40 -3.00
C PHE A 136 -5.97 -3.71 -1.72
N TYR A 137 -5.21 -2.73 -1.27
CA TYR A 137 -4.56 -2.67 0.03
C TYR A 137 -5.12 -1.49 0.81
N ILE A 138 -5.48 -1.71 2.08
CA ILE A 138 -5.89 -0.66 3.00
C ILE A 138 -5.26 -0.87 4.37
N ASN A 139 -4.91 0.23 5.02
CA ASN A 139 -4.59 0.30 6.44
C ASN A 139 -5.33 1.50 7.04
N PRO A 140 -6.67 1.38 7.25
CA PRO A 140 -7.51 2.49 7.69
C PRO A 140 -7.26 2.81 9.16
N PRO A 141 -7.56 4.05 9.60
CA PRO A 141 -7.51 4.39 11.01
C PRO A 141 -8.57 3.60 11.79
N TYR A 142 -8.11 2.75 12.71
CA TYR A 142 -8.99 1.88 13.54
C TYR A 142 -9.49 2.58 14.81
N GLY A 143 -9.32 3.89 14.92
CA GLY A 143 -9.62 4.66 16.13
C GLY A 143 -11.03 4.42 16.68
N SER A 144 -11.13 4.28 18.01
CA SER A 144 -12.40 4.08 18.72
C SER A 144 -13.38 5.24 18.60
N LYS A 145 -12.91 6.42 18.19
CA LYS A 145 -13.68 7.66 18.12
C LYS A 145 -14.92 7.58 17.21
N ASN A 146 -14.85 6.76 16.15
CA ASN A 146 -15.95 6.63 15.18
C ASN A 146 -16.56 5.22 15.14
N LYS A 147 -16.31 4.41 16.18
CA LYS A 147 -16.88 3.05 16.33
C LYS A 147 -16.61 2.13 15.12
N GLY A 148 -15.46 2.28 14.45
CA GLY A 148 -15.07 1.49 13.28
C GLY A 148 -15.73 1.92 11.96
N LEU A 149 -16.48 3.00 11.93
CA LEU A 149 -17.15 3.49 10.70
C LEU A 149 -16.13 3.87 9.61
N SER A 150 -14.93 4.31 9.99
CA SER A 150 -13.86 4.56 9.01
C SER A 150 -13.55 3.31 8.19
N THR A 151 -13.34 2.17 8.82
CA THR A 151 -13.03 0.91 8.14
C THR A 151 -14.13 0.53 7.14
N ILE A 152 -15.41 0.70 7.54
CA ILE A 152 -16.57 0.42 6.68
C ILE A 152 -16.56 1.34 5.45
N ALA A 153 -16.33 2.65 5.66
CA ALA A 153 -16.27 3.61 4.55
C ALA A 153 -15.15 3.27 3.56
N TRP A 154 -13.97 2.90 4.06
CA TRP A 154 -12.82 2.51 3.24
C TRP A 154 -13.11 1.23 2.45
N LEU A 155 -13.65 0.19 3.08
CA LEU A 155 -14.04 -1.05 2.40
C LEU A 155 -15.09 -0.78 1.32
N HIS A 156 -16.10 0.05 1.60
CA HIS A 156 -17.11 0.43 0.62
C HIS A 156 -16.49 1.09 -0.62
N ARG A 157 -15.53 2.00 -0.43
CA ARG A 157 -14.81 2.63 -1.55
C ARG A 157 -13.97 1.63 -2.33
N CYS A 158 -13.29 0.70 -1.65
CA CYS A 158 -12.57 -0.37 -2.34
C CYS A 158 -13.50 -1.22 -3.20
N MET A 159 -14.70 -1.55 -2.72
CA MET A 159 -15.69 -2.30 -3.51
C MET A 159 -16.17 -1.53 -4.75
N GLU A 160 -16.27 -0.21 -4.71
CA GLU A 160 -16.61 0.61 -5.88
C GLU A 160 -15.45 0.67 -6.90
N LEU A 161 -14.21 0.67 -6.41
CA LEU A 161 -13.00 0.83 -7.21
C LEU A 161 -12.53 -0.48 -7.84
N CYS A 162 -12.77 -1.62 -7.18
CA CYS A 162 -12.34 -2.92 -7.66
C CYS A 162 -13.35 -3.57 -8.61
N LYS A 163 -12.85 -4.39 -9.52
CA LYS A 163 -13.65 -5.18 -10.46
C LYS A 163 -14.54 -6.18 -9.71
N GLN A 164 -15.78 -6.34 -10.11
CA GLN A 164 -16.73 -7.23 -9.44
C GLN A 164 -16.35 -8.72 -9.53
N GLU A 165 -15.69 -9.12 -10.61
CA GLU A 165 -15.24 -10.49 -10.84
C GLU A 165 -13.83 -10.76 -10.30
N SER A 166 -13.20 -9.76 -9.71
CA SER A 166 -11.88 -9.95 -9.11
C SER A 166 -12.03 -10.73 -7.81
N SER A 167 -11.26 -11.81 -7.67
CA SER A 167 -11.02 -12.47 -6.38
C SER A 167 -10.13 -11.61 -5.46
N GLY A 168 -10.26 -10.30 -5.57
CA GLY A 168 -9.46 -9.34 -4.82
C GLY A 168 -9.74 -9.48 -3.33
N CYS A 169 -8.72 -9.86 -2.59
CA CYS A 169 -8.73 -9.76 -1.13
C CYS A 169 -8.26 -8.37 -0.75
N GLY A 170 -9.04 -7.68 0.07
CA GLY A 170 -8.52 -6.57 0.84
C GLY A 170 -7.71 -7.12 2.01
N TYR A 171 -6.60 -6.50 2.31
CA TYR A 171 -5.88 -6.77 3.54
C TYR A 171 -6.03 -5.57 4.46
N THR A 172 -6.55 -5.85 5.66
CA THR A 172 -6.53 -4.90 6.77
C THR A 172 -5.71 -5.52 7.89
N LEU A 173 -4.78 -4.81 8.43
CA LEU A 173 -4.12 -5.17 9.68
C LEU A 173 -4.83 -4.55 10.86
#